data_3865d6ea51de3cc0eeb98a7455bda3db
#
_entry.id   3865d6ea51de3cc0eeb98a7455bda3db
#
_cell.length_a   1.000
_cell.length_b   1.000
_cell.length_c   1.000
_cell.angle_alpha   90.00
_cell.angle_beta   90.00
_cell.angle_gamma   90.00
#
_symmetry.space_group_name_H-M   'P 1'
#
loop_
_entity.id
_entity.type
_entity.pdbx_description
1 polymer ?
#
loop_
_entity_poly.entity_id
_entity_poly.type
_entity_poly.pdbx_seq_one_letter_code
_entity_poly.pdbx_strand_id
1 'polypeptide(L)'
;RWYWPCPHCGEYFQPAMEAMTGYRDEPDPVKASEAAHLLCPHCSSIITADKKRELNGVGVWLREGQSIDRDGNISGEPRRSRIASFWMEGPAAAYQTWAQLVYKLLTAEQEYEATGSEETLKAVINTDWGLPYLPXAAXEHRRAAVRWQRAADTADPSRY
;
A
#
# COMPACT_ATOMS: atom_id res chain seq x y z
N ARG A 1 -7.78 8.94 -5.78
CA ARG A 1 -7.40 7.78 -4.98
C ARG A 1 -8.63 6.99 -4.57
N TRP A 2 -8.48 5.66 -4.42
CA TRP A 2 -9.54 4.73 -4.03
C TRP A 2 -9.48 4.48 -2.53
N TYR A 3 -10.62 4.56 -1.86
CA TYR A 3 -10.71 4.42 -0.40
C TYR A 3 -11.77 3.39 -0.02
N TRP A 4 -11.49 2.61 1.03
CA TRP A 4 -12.40 1.66 1.65
C TRP A 4 -12.79 2.12 3.04
N PRO A 5 -14.04 1.93 3.47
CA PRO A 5 -14.38 2.07 4.89
C PRO A 5 -13.86 0.84 5.65
N CYS A 6 -13.19 1.06 6.78
CA CYS A 6 -12.76 -0.04 7.62
C CYS A 6 -13.99 -0.75 8.22
N PRO A 7 -14.10 -2.09 8.09
CA PRO A 7 -15.27 -2.80 8.65
C PRO A 7 -15.35 -2.78 10.17
N HIS A 8 -14.30 -2.32 10.87
CA HIS A 8 -14.25 -2.28 12.33
C HIS A 8 -14.50 -0.88 12.90
N CYS A 9 -13.78 0.13 12.39
CA CYS A 9 -13.87 1.49 12.95
C CYS A 9 -14.63 2.47 12.04
N GLY A 10 -14.95 2.11 10.80
CA GLY A 10 -15.64 2.97 9.85
C GLY A 10 -14.76 4.02 9.16
N GLU A 11 -13.55 4.27 9.65
CA GLU A 11 -12.66 5.25 9.04
C GLU A 11 -12.22 4.80 7.65
N TYR A 12 -12.18 5.72 6.71
CA TYR A 12 -11.79 5.42 5.34
C TYR A 12 -10.27 5.43 5.19
N PHE A 13 -9.74 4.47 4.43
CA PHE A 13 -8.30 4.34 4.19
C PHE A 13 -8.04 3.83 2.77
N GLN A 14 -6.83 4.06 2.26
CA GLN A 14 -6.41 3.50 0.98
C GLN A 14 -5.89 2.08 1.21
N PRO A 15 -6.44 1.07 0.50
CA PRO A 15 -5.90 -0.30 0.58
C PRO A 15 -4.57 -0.37 -0.17
N ALA A 16 -3.50 -0.08 0.53
CA ALA A 16 -2.16 0.13 -0.01
C ALA A 16 -1.21 -1.00 0.38
N MET A 17 -0.08 -1.12 -0.33
CA MET A 17 0.97 -2.09 -0.05
C MET A 17 1.44 -2.02 1.41
N GLU A 18 1.57 -0.81 1.92
CA GLU A 18 2.06 -0.54 3.29
C GLU A 18 1.16 -1.16 4.37
N ALA A 19 -0.13 -1.35 4.07
CA ALA A 19 -1.09 -1.95 5.01
C ALA A 19 -1.09 -3.47 4.92
N MET A 20 -0.47 -4.06 3.89
CA MET A 20 -0.44 -5.52 3.70
C MET A 20 0.63 -6.14 4.61
N THR A 21 0.22 -7.12 5.42
CA THR A 21 1.08 -7.75 6.40
C THR A 21 0.75 -9.24 6.56
N GLY A 22 1.42 -9.92 7.52
CA GLY A 22 1.18 -11.33 7.84
C GLY A 22 1.98 -12.31 7.00
N TYR A 23 2.80 -11.84 6.08
CA TYR A 23 3.50 -12.71 5.13
C TYR A 23 5.03 -12.68 5.25
N ARG A 24 5.60 -11.76 6.02
CA ARG A 24 7.07 -11.58 6.06
C ARG A 24 7.82 -12.57 6.95
N ASP A 25 7.12 -13.17 7.91
CA ASP A 25 7.76 -14.07 8.89
C ASP A 25 7.74 -15.55 8.47
N GLU A 26 7.06 -15.88 7.36
CA GLU A 26 6.95 -17.24 6.85
C GLU A 26 7.89 -17.40 5.64
N PRO A 27 8.86 -18.29 5.70
CA PRO A 27 9.84 -18.46 4.60
C PRO A 27 9.26 -19.15 3.35
N ASP A 28 8.19 -19.93 3.49
CA ASP A 28 7.56 -20.59 2.34
C ASP A 28 6.61 -19.60 1.64
N PRO A 29 6.88 -19.20 0.39
CA PRO A 29 6.03 -18.19 -0.30
C PRO A 29 4.57 -18.58 -0.43
N VAL A 30 4.24 -19.87 -0.52
CA VAL A 30 2.85 -20.32 -0.62
C VAL A 30 2.13 -20.04 0.70
N LYS A 31 2.67 -20.55 1.80
CA LYS A 31 2.11 -20.33 3.15
C LYS A 31 2.04 -18.86 3.50
N ALA A 32 3.12 -18.12 3.21
CA ALA A 32 3.20 -16.68 3.45
C ALA A 32 2.08 -15.94 2.72
N SER A 33 1.87 -16.29 1.46
CA SER A 33 0.83 -15.63 0.64
C SER A 33 -0.58 -15.90 1.17
N GLU A 34 -0.82 -17.09 1.70
CA GLU A 34 -2.12 -17.45 2.30
C GLU A 34 -2.38 -16.73 3.62
N ALA A 35 -1.32 -16.35 4.33
CA ALA A 35 -1.41 -15.63 5.61
C ALA A 35 -1.61 -14.12 5.43
N ALA A 36 -1.48 -13.61 4.21
CA ALA A 36 -1.53 -12.18 3.92
C ALA A 36 -2.89 -11.55 4.27
N HIS A 37 -2.84 -10.43 4.96
CA HIS A 37 -4.03 -9.65 5.33
C HIS A 37 -3.67 -8.16 5.39
N LEU A 38 -4.68 -7.30 5.45
CA LEU A 38 -4.45 -5.86 5.65
C LEU A 38 -4.64 -5.49 7.12
N LEU A 39 -3.90 -4.50 7.57
CA LEU A 39 -4.15 -3.83 8.84
C LEU A 39 -4.75 -2.46 8.56
N CYS A 40 -5.84 -2.15 9.25
CA CYS A 40 -6.41 -0.81 9.18
C CYS A 40 -5.41 0.19 9.77
N PRO A 41 -5.04 1.27 9.06
CA PRO A 41 -4.07 2.24 9.60
C PRO A 41 -4.62 3.07 10.76
N HIS A 42 -5.94 3.06 10.99
CA HIS A 42 -6.57 3.83 12.07
C HIS A 42 -6.75 3.04 13.36
N CYS A 43 -7.18 1.78 13.26
CA CYS A 43 -7.51 0.98 14.46
C CYS A 43 -6.68 -0.31 14.57
N SER A 44 -5.81 -0.59 13.62
CA SER A 44 -4.93 -1.77 13.58
C SER A 44 -5.68 -3.11 13.55
N SER A 45 -6.97 -3.11 13.27
CA SER A 45 -7.74 -4.35 13.13
C SER A 45 -7.36 -5.07 11.83
N ILE A 46 -7.33 -6.38 11.89
CA ILE A 46 -7.06 -7.25 10.73
C ILE A 46 -8.28 -7.25 9.80
N ILE A 47 -8.00 -7.07 8.52
CA ILE A 47 -8.99 -7.17 7.45
C ILE A 47 -8.55 -8.34 6.57
N THR A 48 -9.36 -9.39 6.52
CA THR A 48 -9.05 -10.62 5.79
C THR A 48 -9.45 -10.54 4.32
N ALA A 49 -8.86 -11.40 3.49
CA ALA A 49 -9.01 -11.37 2.03
C ALA A 49 -10.46 -11.55 1.56
N ASP A 50 -11.28 -12.27 2.32
CA ASP A 50 -12.71 -12.47 2.00
C ASP A 50 -13.50 -11.17 1.98
N LYS A 51 -13.05 -10.15 2.71
CA LYS A 51 -13.70 -8.83 2.76
C LYS A 51 -13.45 -7.98 1.51
N LYS A 52 -12.46 -8.32 0.71
CA LYS A 52 -12.05 -7.53 -0.46
C LYS A 52 -13.19 -7.21 -1.41
N ARG A 53 -14.00 -8.21 -1.74
CA ARG A 53 -15.13 -8.03 -2.68
C ARG A 53 -16.17 -7.07 -2.13
N GLU A 54 -16.53 -7.23 -0.85
CA GLU A 54 -17.47 -6.37 -0.14
C GLU A 54 -16.96 -4.93 -0.10
N LEU A 55 -15.68 -4.76 0.31
CA LEU A 55 -15.06 -3.43 0.43
C LEU A 55 -14.92 -2.72 -0.92
N ASN A 56 -14.63 -3.47 -1.98
CA ASN A 56 -14.64 -2.90 -3.34
C ASN A 56 -16.07 -2.48 -3.76
N GLY A 57 -17.09 -3.13 -3.25
CA GLY A 57 -18.48 -2.77 -3.54
C GLY A 57 -18.93 -1.47 -2.89
N VAL A 58 -18.30 -1.09 -1.78
CA VAL A 58 -18.65 0.14 -1.04
C VAL A 58 -17.54 1.19 -1.06
N GLY A 59 -16.48 0.94 -1.81
CA GLY A 59 -15.36 1.87 -1.92
C GLY A 59 -15.73 3.17 -2.62
N VAL A 60 -14.92 4.20 -2.41
CA VAL A 60 -15.20 5.56 -2.89
C VAL A 60 -13.94 6.16 -3.54
N TRP A 61 -14.12 6.83 -4.68
CA TRP A 61 -13.08 7.63 -5.30
C TRP A 61 -13.07 9.04 -4.71
N LEU A 62 -11.95 9.45 -4.13
CA LEU A 62 -11.75 10.83 -3.70
C LEU A 62 -10.77 11.53 -4.65
N ARG A 63 -11.07 12.77 -4.99
CA ARG A 63 -10.18 13.66 -5.74
C ARG A 63 -9.16 14.27 -4.79
N GLU A 64 -8.04 14.72 -5.35
CA GLU A 64 -7.05 15.49 -4.60
C GLU A 64 -7.72 16.74 -4.01
N GLY A 65 -7.51 16.97 -2.70
CA GLY A 65 -8.13 18.07 -1.96
C GLY A 65 -9.41 17.68 -1.23
N GLN A 66 -9.94 16.47 -1.47
CA GLN A 66 -11.13 15.99 -0.76
C GLN A 66 -10.75 15.03 0.36
N SER A 67 -11.57 14.99 1.39
CA SER A 67 -11.52 14.02 2.48
C SER A 67 -12.91 13.41 2.69
N ILE A 68 -12.96 12.29 3.39
CA ILE A 68 -14.21 11.60 3.69
C ILE A 68 -14.18 11.20 5.18
N ASP A 69 -15.29 11.41 5.87
CA ASP A 69 -15.42 11.02 7.27
C ASP A 69 -15.99 9.60 7.40
N ARG A 70 -16.08 9.08 8.63
CA ARG A 70 -16.58 7.72 8.89
C ARG A 70 -18.05 7.52 8.50
N ASP A 71 -18.79 8.60 8.39
CA ASP A 71 -20.21 8.56 8.01
C ASP A 71 -20.39 8.64 6.49
N GLY A 72 -19.27 8.75 5.74
CA GLY A 72 -19.29 8.81 4.28
C GLY A 72 -19.48 10.19 3.70
N ASN A 73 -19.44 11.25 4.54
CA ASN A 73 -19.59 12.63 4.05
C ASN A 73 -18.27 13.11 3.44
N ILE A 74 -18.33 13.52 2.19
CA ILE A 74 -17.16 14.05 1.48
C ILE A 74 -17.09 15.56 1.67
N SER A 75 -15.94 16.08 2.03
CA SER A 75 -15.68 17.50 2.22
C SER A 75 -14.39 17.90 1.49
N GLY A 76 -14.15 19.23 1.40
CA GLY A 76 -12.98 19.78 0.72
C GLY A 76 -13.22 20.07 -0.74
N GLU A 77 -12.47 21.04 -1.27
CA GLU A 77 -12.57 21.45 -2.67
C GLU A 77 -11.64 20.61 -3.55
N PRO A 78 -12.15 19.90 -4.54
CA PRO A 78 -11.30 19.10 -5.39
C PRO A 78 -10.37 19.99 -6.24
N ARG A 79 -9.11 19.59 -6.34
CA ARG A 79 -8.16 20.29 -7.20
C ARG A 79 -8.69 20.35 -8.64
N ARG A 80 -8.70 21.54 -9.22
CA ARG A 80 -9.12 21.74 -10.61
C ARG A 80 -8.10 21.11 -11.56
N SER A 81 -8.58 20.30 -12.48
CA SER A 81 -7.73 19.63 -13.49
C SER A 81 -8.56 19.36 -14.73
N ARG A 82 -7.90 19.45 -15.88
CA ARG A 82 -8.49 19.06 -17.17
C ARG A 82 -8.40 17.55 -17.41
N ILE A 83 -7.63 16.86 -16.56
CA ILE A 83 -7.40 15.41 -16.68
C ILE A 83 -7.90 14.73 -15.42
N ALA A 84 -8.69 13.67 -15.57
CA ALA A 84 -9.07 12.79 -14.47
C ALA A 84 -8.09 11.62 -14.40
N SER A 85 -7.39 11.47 -13.28
CA SER A 85 -6.48 10.37 -13.03
C SER A 85 -7.03 9.47 -11.92
N PHE A 86 -7.00 8.18 -12.17
CA PHE A 86 -7.46 7.18 -11.20
C PHE A 86 -6.27 6.33 -10.78
N TRP A 87 -6.04 6.22 -9.50
CA TRP A 87 -4.94 5.40 -8.97
C TRP A 87 -5.45 4.59 -7.79
N MET A 88 -5.22 3.28 -7.85
CA MET A 88 -5.39 2.37 -6.72
C MET A 88 -4.25 1.35 -6.76
N GLU A 89 -3.93 0.77 -5.62
CA GLU A 89 -2.86 -0.21 -5.51
C GLU A 89 -3.41 -1.64 -5.56
N GLY A 90 -2.48 -2.60 -5.70
CA GLY A 90 -2.78 -4.02 -5.87
C GLY A 90 -3.78 -4.63 -4.90
N PRO A 91 -3.76 -4.28 -3.60
CA PRO A 91 -4.73 -4.85 -2.68
C PRO A 91 -6.19 -4.62 -3.07
N ALA A 92 -6.51 -3.51 -3.76
CA ALA A 92 -7.87 -3.24 -4.25
C ALA A 92 -8.16 -3.86 -5.62
N ALA A 93 -7.14 -4.25 -6.38
CA ALA A 93 -7.31 -4.74 -7.76
C ALA A 93 -8.17 -6.00 -7.81
N ALA A 94 -9.29 -5.95 -8.53
CA ALA A 94 -10.27 -7.02 -8.55
C ALA A 94 -9.81 -8.28 -9.30
N TYR A 95 -8.83 -8.14 -10.19
CA TYR A 95 -8.39 -9.23 -11.09
C TYR A 95 -7.48 -10.27 -10.42
N GLN A 96 -7.00 -10.03 -9.20
CA GLN A 96 -6.13 -10.97 -8.50
C GLN A 96 -6.43 -11.03 -7.00
N THR A 97 -6.15 -12.17 -6.38
CA THR A 97 -6.31 -12.35 -4.92
C THR A 97 -5.09 -11.78 -4.19
N TRP A 98 -5.22 -11.57 -2.88
CA TRP A 98 -4.06 -11.16 -2.06
C TRP A 98 -2.99 -12.25 -2.03
N ALA A 99 -3.40 -13.53 -2.02
CA ALA A 99 -2.45 -14.63 -2.08
C ALA A 99 -1.64 -14.59 -3.39
N GLN A 100 -2.31 -14.39 -4.54
CA GLN A 100 -1.62 -14.25 -5.82
C GLN A 100 -0.67 -13.05 -5.82
N LEU A 101 -1.14 -11.91 -5.30
CA LEU A 101 -0.36 -10.67 -5.25
C LEU A 101 0.92 -10.84 -4.42
N VAL A 102 0.78 -11.41 -3.22
CA VAL A 102 1.92 -11.62 -2.30
C VAL A 102 2.85 -12.72 -2.82
N TYR A 103 2.30 -13.82 -3.35
CA TYR A 103 3.11 -14.89 -3.92
C TYR A 103 4.03 -14.37 -5.04
N LYS A 104 3.48 -13.57 -5.96
CA LYS A 104 4.27 -12.95 -7.04
C LYS A 104 5.40 -12.07 -6.47
N LEU A 105 5.09 -11.27 -5.43
CA LEU A 105 6.09 -10.41 -4.81
C LEU A 105 7.23 -11.25 -4.21
N LEU A 106 6.88 -12.24 -3.39
CA LEU A 106 7.88 -13.06 -2.68
C LEU A 106 8.76 -13.85 -3.66
N THR A 107 8.17 -14.43 -4.71
CA THR A 107 8.95 -15.15 -5.71
C THR A 107 9.86 -14.22 -6.53
N ALA A 108 9.39 -13.00 -6.81
CA ALA A 108 10.21 -12.00 -7.50
C ALA A 108 11.37 -11.51 -6.63
N GLU A 109 11.14 -11.37 -5.31
CA GLU A 109 12.18 -11.02 -4.36
C GLU A 109 13.25 -12.13 -4.26
N GLN A 110 12.81 -13.40 -4.20
CA GLN A 110 13.71 -14.55 -4.19
C GLN A 110 14.55 -14.63 -5.49
N GLU A 111 13.94 -14.37 -6.63
CA GLU A 111 14.66 -14.32 -7.91
C GLU A 111 15.71 -13.21 -7.90
N TYR A 112 15.34 -12.04 -7.40
CA TYR A 112 16.29 -10.92 -7.26
C TYR A 112 17.46 -11.28 -6.34
N GLU A 113 17.20 -11.92 -5.21
CA GLU A 113 18.24 -12.36 -4.26
C GLU A 113 19.18 -13.39 -4.89
N ALA A 114 18.63 -14.30 -5.70
CA ALA A 114 19.40 -15.37 -6.33
C ALA A 114 20.22 -14.90 -7.54
N THR A 115 19.72 -13.96 -8.32
CA THR A 115 20.30 -13.59 -9.62
C THR A 115 20.83 -12.15 -9.68
N GLY A 116 20.38 -11.27 -8.80
CA GLY A 116 20.64 -9.82 -8.87
C GLY A 116 19.83 -9.10 -9.93
N SER A 117 18.95 -9.79 -10.68
CA SER A 117 18.12 -9.17 -11.72
C SER A 117 16.89 -8.55 -11.12
N GLU A 118 16.68 -7.25 -11.36
CA GLU A 118 15.50 -6.51 -10.87
C GLU A 118 14.28 -6.60 -11.81
N GLU A 119 14.39 -7.26 -12.95
CA GLU A 119 13.36 -7.21 -14.02
C GLU A 119 12.00 -7.73 -13.55
N THR A 120 11.97 -8.92 -12.94
CA THR A 120 10.73 -9.53 -12.46
C THR A 120 10.14 -8.71 -11.29
N LEU A 121 10.99 -8.31 -10.35
CA LEU A 121 10.57 -7.51 -9.19
C LEU A 121 9.97 -6.17 -9.64
N LYS A 122 10.63 -5.50 -10.58
CA LYS A 122 10.16 -4.24 -11.18
C LYS A 122 8.80 -4.43 -11.85
N ALA A 123 8.64 -5.52 -12.61
CA ALA A 123 7.37 -5.82 -13.29
C ALA A 123 6.25 -6.01 -12.27
N VAL A 124 6.48 -6.81 -11.23
CA VAL A 124 5.48 -7.09 -10.18
C VAL A 124 5.08 -5.79 -9.43
N ILE A 125 6.06 -4.99 -9.02
CA ILE A 125 5.78 -3.73 -8.31
C ILE A 125 4.99 -2.77 -9.20
N ASN A 126 5.38 -2.62 -10.46
CA ASN A 126 4.72 -1.67 -11.36
C ASN A 126 3.32 -2.13 -11.80
N THR A 127 3.16 -3.42 -12.16
CA THR A 127 1.93 -3.89 -12.78
C THR A 127 0.94 -4.52 -11.80
N ASP A 128 1.43 -5.28 -10.83
CA ASP A 128 0.55 -5.97 -9.88
C ASP A 128 0.24 -5.11 -8.65
N TRP A 129 1.27 -4.44 -8.10
CA TRP A 129 1.07 -3.58 -6.94
C TRP A 129 0.65 -2.14 -7.32
N GLY A 130 0.88 -1.73 -8.57
CA GLY A 130 0.50 -0.41 -9.06
C GLY A 130 1.36 0.72 -8.49
N LEU A 131 2.60 0.42 -8.16
CA LEU A 131 3.53 1.37 -7.55
C LEU A 131 4.74 1.62 -8.45
N PRO A 132 5.31 2.83 -8.42
CA PRO A 132 6.56 3.08 -9.15
C PRO A 132 7.70 2.30 -8.50
N TYR A 133 8.40 1.47 -9.27
CA TYR A 133 9.55 0.72 -8.78
C TYR A 133 10.73 1.68 -8.56
N LEU A 134 11.34 1.57 -7.40
CA LEU A 134 12.59 2.28 -7.05
C LEU A 134 13.66 1.21 -6.84
N PRO A 135 14.73 1.20 -7.66
CA PRO A 135 15.83 0.25 -7.46
C PRO A 135 16.36 0.28 -6.03
N UNK A 136 16.68 -0.80 -5.67
CA UNK A 136 17.11 -0.95 -4.48
C UNK A 136 18.02 0.00 -3.99
N ALA A 137 19.09 0.22 -4.77
CA ALA A 137 20.09 1.24 -4.44
C ALA A 137 19.45 2.58 -4.15
N ALA A 138 18.46 2.98 -4.89
CA ALA A 138 17.71 4.23 -4.67
C ALA A 138 16.88 4.21 -3.36
N UNK A 139 16.61 3.13 -3.12
CA UNK A 139 15.92 2.98 -2.08
C UNK A 139 16.66 3.16 -0.91
N GLU A 140 17.70 2.66 -0.82
CA GLU A 140 18.67 2.82 0.27
C GLU A 140 19.07 4.28 0.43
N HIS A 141 19.37 4.95 -0.65
CA HIS A 141 19.69 6.38 -0.63
C HIS A 141 18.54 7.22 -0.05
N ARG A 142 17.32 6.90 -0.43
CA ARG A 142 16.13 7.59 0.06
C ARG A 142 15.92 7.35 1.57
N ARG A 143 16.11 6.10 2.01
CA ARG A 143 16.02 5.75 3.45
C ARG A 143 17.11 6.44 4.26
N ALA A 144 18.31 6.53 3.71
CA ALA A 144 19.42 7.24 4.34
C ALA A 144 19.10 8.74 4.46
N ALA A 145 18.61 9.37 3.39
CA ALA A 145 18.24 10.78 3.36
C ALA A 145 17.16 11.11 4.40
N VAL A 146 16.10 10.27 4.49
CA VAL A 146 15.03 10.45 5.48
C VAL A 146 15.56 10.29 6.91
N ARG A 147 16.49 9.36 7.11
CA ARG A 147 17.12 9.13 8.41
C ARG A 147 17.96 10.35 8.83
N TRP A 148 18.74 10.90 7.88
CA TRP A 148 19.54 12.12 8.11
C TRP A 148 18.65 13.33 8.42
N GLN A 149 17.53 13.46 7.70
CA GLN A 149 16.58 14.55 7.91
C GLN A 149 15.94 14.48 9.31
N ARG A 150 15.50 13.30 9.72
CA ARG A 150 14.95 13.09 11.06
C ARG A 150 15.98 13.37 12.16
N ALA A 151 17.22 12.96 11.95
CA ALA A 151 18.30 13.23 12.91
C ALA A 151 18.59 14.73 13.01
N ALA A 152 18.57 15.45 11.90
CA ALA A 152 18.75 16.90 11.88
C ALA A 152 17.59 17.63 12.59
N ASP A 153 16.34 17.18 12.36
CA ASP A 153 15.16 17.75 13.00
C ASP A 153 15.14 17.54 14.51
N THR A 154 15.73 16.43 14.99
CA THR A 154 15.84 16.16 16.44
C THR A 154 17.04 16.87 17.08
N ALA A 155 18.01 17.30 16.28
CA ALA A 155 19.22 17.96 16.77
C ALA A 155 19.08 19.49 16.84
N ASP A 156 17.96 20.08 16.44
CA ASP A 156 17.72 21.53 16.49
C ASP A 156 17.26 21.92 17.90
N PRO A 157 18.13 22.58 18.69
CA PRO A 157 17.77 22.96 20.05
C PRO A 157 16.84 24.19 20.14
N SER A 158 16.46 24.78 19.02
CA SER A 158 15.62 26.00 19.00
C SER A 158 14.11 25.70 19.08
N ARG A 159 13.72 24.43 19.23
CA ARG A 159 12.31 24.01 19.28
C ARG A 159 11.76 23.80 20.70
N TYR A 160 12.46 24.32 21.76
CA TYR A 160 11.97 24.28 23.13
C TYR A 160 11.97 25.67 23.76
#